data_b96375863f15d2bb780e5883b22e048e
#
_entry.id   b96375863f15d2bb780e5883b22e048e
#
_cell.length_a   1.000
_cell.length_b   1.000
_cell.length_c   1.000
_cell.angle_alpha   90.00
_cell.angle_beta   90.00
_cell.angle_gamma   90.00
#
_symmetry.space_group_name_H-M   'P 1'
#
loop_
_entity.id
_entity.type
_entity.pdbx_description
1 polymer ?
#
loop_
_entity_poly.entity_id
_entity_poly.type
_entity_poly.pdbx_seq_one_letter_code
_entity_poly.pdbx_strand_id
1 'polypeptide(L)'
;MTAPSINFTDERLANGLRLIISEDHLAPVAAVNIWYNVGSKHEVPGKTGFAHLFEHVMFQGSGHVAKTEHMALVQAAGGTMNGTTFLDRTNYFETMPSHQLELALWLEADRMATLLSALNQENLDNQRSVVKNEKRSSYDNRPYGSWFHKLQEYVYPPDHPYHHPTIGSMEDLDAASLDDVAAFFRTYYAPNNAVLSVVGDVEPAQVRRWVERYFGEITASRTIPPLPSFAVSPIIGKETREVVEDRVPLTRHFFGFRAPVMGDPRFDALEVASQILAGGKGSRLYRRLVREDRIAQDVSFFALGLIGGASIAAGQATVVPGVDPAIVEAAFEEELDLLAREPVTDDELARARALIETYELEALQRVDERADRLSSYATLLDDPDMINRQLGRYLAVGAKEIQAVAAEVLRPDNRVVLTYVPAAQAGATTEEPAA
;
A
#
# COMPACT_ATOMS: atom_id res chain seq x y z
N MET A 1 27.01 -1.95 11.65
CA MET A 1 26.77 -3.43 11.64
C MET A 1 26.44 -3.80 10.20
N THR A 2 26.87 -4.95 9.70
CA THR A 2 26.40 -5.44 8.40
C THR A 2 24.95 -5.92 8.59
N ALA A 3 24.05 -5.51 7.69
CA ALA A 3 22.68 -6.02 7.71
C ALA A 3 22.68 -7.55 7.64
N PRO A 4 21.74 -8.23 8.32
CA PRO A 4 21.61 -9.68 8.18
C PRO A 4 21.33 -10.04 6.72
N SER A 5 21.98 -11.08 6.22
CA SER A 5 21.70 -11.62 4.88
C SER A 5 20.56 -12.62 5.00
N ILE A 6 19.48 -12.37 4.28
CA ILE A 6 18.33 -13.27 4.18
C ILE A 6 18.62 -14.24 3.01
N ASN A 7 18.79 -15.51 3.36
CA ASN A 7 18.96 -16.56 2.36
C ASN A 7 17.59 -17.04 1.87
N PHE A 8 17.47 -17.25 0.58
CA PHE A 8 16.24 -17.78 -0.02
C PHE A 8 16.56 -18.55 -1.31
N THR A 9 15.63 -19.41 -1.71
CA THR A 9 15.60 -20.02 -3.06
C THR A 9 14.55 -19.28 -3.88
N ASP A 10 14.78 -19.14 -5.19
CA ASP A 10 13.87 -18.50 -6.14
C ASP A 10 13.77 -19.39 -7.38
N GLU A 11 12.60 -19.92 -7.64
CA GLU A 11 12.35 -20.86 -8.74
C GLU A 11 10.98 -20.65 -9.38
N ARG A 12 10.79 -21.15 -10.58
CA ARG A 12 9.49 -21.11 -11.27
C ARG A 12 9.02 -22.53 -11.58
N LEU A 13 7.76 -22.81 -11.25
CA LEU A 13 7.08 -24.04 -11.63
C LEU A 13 6.80 -24.03 -13.15
N ALA A 14 6.49 -25.21 -13.70
CA ALA A 14 6.18 -25.37 -15.12
C ALA A 14 4.98 -24.51 -15.59
N ASN A 15 4.02 -24.23 -14.71
CA ASN A 15 2.87 -23.36 -14.98
C ASN A 15 3.16 -21.86 -14.77
N GLY A 16 4.41 -21.49 -14.45
CA GLY A 16 4.86 -20.11 -14.30
C GLY A 16 4.76 -19.52 -12.91
N LEU A 17 4.20 -20.22 -11.91
CA LEU A 17 4.21 -19.77 -10.52
C LEU A 17 5.64 -19.57 -10.04
N ARG A 18 5.97 -18.39 -9.53
CA ARG A 18 7.27 -18.11 -8.89
C ARG A 18 7.18 -18.50 -7.43
N LEU A 19 8.08 -19.36 -6.99
CA LEU A 19 8.17 -19.83 -5.60
C LEU A 19 9.46 -19.32 -4.96
N ILE A 20 9.33 -18.62 -3.85
CA ILE A 20 10.43 -18.15 -3.04
C ILE A 20 10.34 -18.80 -1.67
N ILE A 21 11.43 -19.43 -1.21
CA ILE A 21 11.47 -20.09 0.11
C ILE A 21 12.65 -19.54 0.91
N SER A 22 12.38 -19.06 2.12
CA SER A 22 13.40 -18.61 3.06
C SER A 22 13.25 -19.34 4.39
N GLU A 23 14.24 -20.16 4.71
CA GLU A 23 14.29 -21.01 5.89
C GLU A 23 14.75 -20.21 7.11
N ASP A 24 14.03 -20.35 8.25
CA ASP A 24 14.38 -19.77 9.54
C ASP A 24 13.79 -20.59 10.70
N HIS A 25 14.63 -21.31 11.43
CA HIS A 25 14.23 -22.20 12.53
C HIS A 25 14.26 -21.55 13.92
N LEU A 26 14.29 -20.21 14.00
CA LEU A 26 14.34 -19.50 15.29
C LEU A 26 13.04 -19.61 16.10
N ALA A 27 11.90 -19.77 15.42
CA ALA A 27 10.59 -19.94 16.02
C ALA A 27 9.75 -20.95 15.22
N PRO A 28 8.86 -21.76 15.84
CA PRO A 28 8.08 -22.78 15.17
C PRO A 28 6.87 -22.17 14.43
N VAL A 29 7.12 -21.17 13.59
CA VAL A 29 6.11 -20.46 12.79
C VAL A 29 6.57 -20.35 11.33
N ALA A 30 5.60 -20.34 10.42
CA ALA A 30 5.83 -20.11 9.00
C ALA A 30 4.78 -19.14 8.44
N ALA A 31 5.21 -18.30 7.52
CA ALA A 31 4.35 -17.41 6.76
C ALA A 31 4.25 -17.89 5.31
N VAL A 32 3.04 -17.85 4.78
CA VAL A 32 2.72 -17.97 3.36
C VAL A 32 2.22 -16.61 2.89
N ASN A 33 2.76 -16.10 1.80
CA ASN A 33 2.27 -14.86 1.19
C ASN A 33 2.23 -15.04 -0.32
N ILE A 34 1.03 -14.98 -0.90
CA ILE A 34 0.85 -15.04 -2.33
C ILE A 34 0.48 -13.65 -2.87
N TRP A 35 1.32 -13.13 -3.75
CA TRP A 35 1.12 -11.87 -4.45
C TRP A 35 0.67 -12.13 -5.86
N TYR A 36 -0.42 -11.49 -6.25
CA TYR A 36 -0.86 -11.41 -7.63
C TYR A 36 -0.48 -10.04 -8.19
N ASN A 37 0.15 -10.02 -9.35
CA ASN A 37 0.48 -8.79 -10.07
C ASN A 37 -0.79 -8.20 -10.70
N VAL A 38 -1.72 -7.82 -9.83
CA VAL A 38 -2.99 -7.17 -10.17
C VAL A 38 -3.42 -6.26 -9.04
N GLY A 39 -3.70 -5.02 -9.35
CA GLY A 39 -4.25 -4.02 -8.46
C GLY A 39 -5.17 -3.09 -9.24
N SER A 40 -5.60 -1.98 -8.65
CA SER A 40 -6.54 -1.08 -9.32
C SER A 40 -6.01 -0.48 -10.63
N LYS A 41 -4.69 -0.41 -10.83
CA LYS A 41 -4.09 0.01 -12.11
C LYS A 41 -4.46 -0.85 -13.31
N HIS A 42 -4.95 -2.06 -13.11
CA HIS A 42 -5.35 -2.99 -14.16
C HIS A 42 -6.82 -2.86 -14.55
N GLU A 43 -7.53 -2.01 -13.83
CA GLU A 43 -8.94 -1.76 -14.07
C GLU A 43 -9.14 -0.86 -15.30
N VAL A 44 -10.26 -1.07 -15.96
CA VAL A 44 -10.63 -0.25 -17.12
C VAL A 44 -11.79 0.68 -16.76
N PRO A 45 -11.96 1.83 -17.43
CA PRO A 45 -13.10 2.71 -17.23
C PRO A 45 -14.44 1.95 -17.28
N GLY A 46 -15.32 2.21 -16.32
CA GLY A 46 -16.58 1.48 -16.13
C GLY A 46 -16.48 0.17 -15.35
N LYS A 47 -15.29 -0.19 -14.87
CA LYS A 47 -15.03 -1.40 -14.06
C LYS A 47 -14.03 -1.11 -12.93
N THR A 48 -14.13 0.05 -12.30
CA THR A 48 -13.27 0.42 -11.16
C THR A 48 -13.75 -0.25 -9.88
N GLY A 49 -12.81 -0.58 -8.98
CA GLY A 49 -13.06 -1.29 -7.74
C GLY A 49 -13.08 -2.83 -7.86
N PHE A 50 -12.81 -3.38 -9.05
CA PHE A 50 -12.81 -4.83 -9.29
C PHE A 50 -11.71 -5.55 -8.52
N ALA A 51 -10.50 -4.99 -8.49
CA ALA A 51 -9.39 -5.61 -7.76
C ALA A 51 -9.71 -5.74 -6.25
N HIS A 52 -10.30 -4.70 -5.67
CA HIS A 52 -10.73 -4.70 -4.27
C HIS A 52 -11.95 -5.60 -4.03
N LEU A 53 -12.95 -5.57 -4.91
CA LEU A 53 -14.09 -6.50 -4.85
C LEU A 53 -13.60 -7.95 -4.87
N PHE A 54 -12.56 -8.24 -5.66
CA PHE A 54 -11.95 -9.56 -5.73
C PHE A 54 -11.30 -9.98 -4.41
N GLU A 55 -10.62 -9.07 -3.72
CA GLU A 55 -10.10 -9.36 -2.38
C GLU A 55 -11.19 -9.96 -1.48
N HIS A 56 -12.38 -9.36 -1.47
CA HIS A 56 -13.53 -9.85 -0.72
C HIS A 56 -14.09 -11.18 -1.26
N VAL A 57 -14.21 -11.31 -2.58
CA VAL A 57 -14.74 -12.51 -3.23
C VAL A 57 -13.87 -13.73 -2.96
N MET A 58 -12.56 -13.57 -2.82
CA MET A 58 -11.60 -14.65 -2.54
C MET A 58 -11.87 -15.36 -1.19
N PHE A 59 -12.64 -14.77 -0.29
CA PHE A 59 -13.05 -15.37 0.99
C PHE A 59 -14.46 -15.96 0.98
N GLN A 60 -15.14 -16.01 -0.18
CA GLN A 60 -16.50 -16.50 -0.29
C GLN A 60 -16.63 -18.01 -0.53
N GLY A 61 -15.52 -18.75 -0.40
CA GLY A 61 -15.44 -20.17 -0.60
C GLY A 61 -14.77 -20.54 -1.93
N SER A 62 -14.56 -21.80 -2.13
CA SER A 62 -13.92 -22.42 -3.29
C SER A 62 -14.54 -23.81 -3.54
N GLY A 63 -13.96 -24.62 -4.41
CA GLY A 63 -14.53 -25.93 -4.74
C GLY A 63 -14.63 -26.90 -3.57
N HIS A 64 -13.73 -26.79 -2.59
CA HIS A 64 -13.66 -27.72 -1.45
C HIS A 64 -13.77 -27.00 -0.08
N VAL A 65 -13.84 -25.68 -0.07
CA VAL A 65 -13.92 -24.86 1.13
C VAL A 65 -15.20 -24.03 1.10
N ALA A 66 -16.05 -24.21 2.10
CA ALA A 66 -17.32 -23.48 2.18
C ALA A 66 -17.09 -21.97 2.46
N LYS A 67 -18.12 -21.17 2.23
CA LYS A 67 -18.12 -19.74 2.54
C LYS A 67 -17.72 -19.52 4.00
N THR A 68 -16.75 -18.64 4.23
CA THR A 68 -16.14 -18.29 5.54
C THR A 68 -15.31 -19.40 6.21
N GLU A 69 -15.30 -20.61 5.67
CA GLU A 69 -14.57 -21.74 6.25
C GLU A 69 -13.05 -21.56 6.18
N HIS A 70 -12.52 -20.90 5.16
CA HIS A 70 -11.09 -20.63 5.02
C HIS A 70 -10.54 -19.95 6.29
N MET A 71 -11.15 -18.85 6.71
CA MET A 71 -10.74 -18.14 7.94
C MET A 71 -10.90 -19.01 9.19
N ALA A 72 -11.99 -19.78 9.28
CA ALA A 72 -12.24 -20.66 10.42
C ALA A 72 -11.19 -21.78 10.52
N LEU A 73 -10.76 -22.36 9.41
CA LEU A 73 -9.72 -23.39 9.36
C LEU A 73 -8.36 -22.83 9.80
N VAL A 74 -7.97 -21.66 9.29
CA VAL A 74 -6.72 -20.98 9.68
C VAL A 74 -6.71 -20.66 11.17
N GLN A 75 -7.79 -20.08 11.71
CA GLN A 75 -7.91 -19.74 13.12
C GLN A 75 -7.92 -20.99 14.02
N ALA A 76 -8.63 -22.05 13.62
CA ALA A 76 -8.66 -23.32 14.35
C ALA A 76 -7.27 -23.99 14.40
N ALA A 77 -6.45 -23.78 13.37
CA ALA A 77 -5.07 -24.24 13.32
C ALA A 77 -4.08 -23.35 14.09
N GLY A 78 -4.56 -22.28 14.74
CA GLY A 78 -3.74 -21.33 15.50
C GLY A 78 -3.04 -20.28 14.65
N GLY A 79 -3.46 -20.10 13.41
CA GLY A 79 -2.93 -19.11 12.47
C GLY A 79 -3.70 -17.80 12.43
N THR A 80 -3.13 -16.86 11.71
CA THR A 80 -3.75 -15.58 11.33
C THR A 80 -3.71 -15.45 9.82
N MET A 81 -4.63 -14.71 9.25
CA MET A 81 -4.68 -14.44 7.81
C MET A 81 -5.26 -13.08 7.50
N ASN A 82 -4.92 -12.56 6.34
CA ASN A 82 -5.54 -11.36 5.76
C ASN A 82 -5.35 -11.31 4.24
N GLY A 83 -6.02 -10.38 3.59
CA GLY A 83 -5.78 -9.95 2.21
C GLY A 83 -5.69 -8.45 2.13
N THR A 84 -4.98 -7.94 1.15
CA THR A 84 -4.91 -6.50 0.88
C THR A 84 -4.83 -6.23 -0.61
N THR A 85 -5.50 -5.15 -1.05
CA THR A 85 -5.42 -4.65 -2.42
C THR A 85 -4.91 -3.22 -2.43
N PHE A 86 -4.02 -2.95 -3.37
CA PHE A 86 -3.51 -1.60 -3.58
C PHE A 86 -3.41 -1.28 -5.09
N LEU A 87 -2.82 -0.16 -5.42
CA LEU A 87 -2.73 0.30 -6.82
C LEU A 87 -2.01 -0.73 -7.71
N ASP A 88 -0.91 -1.32 -7.23
CA ASP A 88 -0.03 -2.18 -8.02
C ASP A 88 -0.27 -3.67 -7.85
N ARG A 89 -0.91 -4.10 -6.75
CA ARG A 89 -0.94 -5.51 -6.36
C ARG A 89 -2.15 -5.88 -5.53
N THR A 90 -2.43 -7.18 -5.44
CA THR A 90 -3.31 -7.82 -4.45
C THR A 90 -2.55 -8.99 -3.84
N ASN A 91 -2.60 -9.13 -2.52
CA ASN A 91 -1.96 -10.26 -1.86
C ASN A 91 -2.84 -10.86 -0.77
N TYR A 92 -2.56 -12.12 -0.48
CA TYR A 92 -3.16 -12.89 0.61
C TYR A 92 -2.06 -13.57 1.38
N PHE A 93 -2.20 -13.60 2.69
CA PHE A 93 -1.14 -14.12 3.54
C PHE A 93 -1.68 -14.76 4.83
N GLU A 94 -1.01 -15.81 5.24
CA GLU A 94 -1.22 -16.53 6.47
C GLU A 94 0.09 -16.62 7.26
N THR A 95 -0.02 -16.53 8.60
CA THR A 95 1.05 -16.90 9.52
C THR A 95 0.54 -18.04 10.38
N MET A 96 1.23 -19.18 10.31
CA MET A 96 0.80 -20.45 10.89
C MET A 96 1.85 -21.03 11.80
N PRO A 97 1.48 -21.85 12.82
CA PRO A 97 2.42 -22.81 13.38
C PRO A 97 3.02 -23.68 12.26
N SER A 98 4.33 -23.91 12.26
CA SER A 98 5.04 -24.54 11.12
C SER A 98 4.48 -25.92 10.73
N HIS A 99 3.97 -26.70 11.70
CA HIS A 99 3.36 -28.01 11.45
C HIS A 99 1.97 -27.92 10.77
N GLN A 100 1.40 -26.74 10.61
CA GLN A 100 0.14 -26.47 9.90
C GLN A 100 0.36 -25.82 8.53
N LEU A 101 1.60 -25.63 8.09
CA LEU A 101 1.92 -24.96 6.82
C LEU A 101 1.25 -25.60 5.60
N GLU A 102 1.15 -26.94 5.57
CA GLU A 102 0.50 -27.66 4.46
C GLU A 102 -0.95 -27.23 4.26
N LEU A 103 -1.68 -26.93 5.37
CA LEU A 103 -3.05 -26.42 5.31
C LEU A 103 -3.13 -25.07 4.60
N ALA A 104 -2.26 -24.11 4.93
CA ALA A 104 -2.24 -22.80 4.29
C ALA A 104 -1.96 -22.92 2.79
N LEU A 105 -0.96 -23.72 2.39
CA LEU A 105 -0.64 -23.95 0.98
C LEU A 105 -1.79 -24.60 0.22
N TRP A 106 -2.49 -25.54 0.84
CA TRP A 106 -3.65 -26.18 0.24
C TRP A 106 -4.82 -25.20 0.06
N LEU A 107 -5.11 -24.37 1.08
CA LEU A 107 -6.17 -23.38 1.02
C LEU A 107 -5.93 -22.35 -0.11
N GLU A 108 -4.70 -21.86 -0.23
CA GLU A 108 -4.33 -20.92 -1.29
C GLU A 108 -4.44 -21.54 -2.68
N ALA A 109 -3.98 -22.78 -2.83
CA ALA A 109 -4.10 -23.51 -4.09
C ALA A 109 -5.55 -23.81 -4.46
N ASP A 110 -6.38 -24.20 -3.49
CA ASP A 110 -7.78 -24.53 -3.74
C ASP A 110 -8.55 -23.30 -4.25
N ARG A 111 -8.38 -22.15 -3.62
CA ARG A 111 -9.05 -20.93 -4.10
C ARG A 111 -8.50 -20.45 -5.44
N MET A 112 -7.18 -20.56 -5.71
CA MET A 112 -6.63 -20.24 -7.03
C MET A 112 -7.22 -21.14 -8.13
N ALA A 113 -7.39 -22.43 -7.84
CA ALA A 113 -7.87 -23.38 -8.82
C ALA A 113 -9.39 -23.37 -9.00
N THR A 114 -10.16 -23.18 -7.92
CA THR A 114 -11.56 -23.58 -7.89
C THR A 114 -12.54 -22.50 -7.43
N LEU A 115 -12.10 -21.27 -7.15
CA LEU A 115 -12.95 -20.16 -6.69
C LEU A 115 -14.22 -20.00 -7.52
N LEU A 116 -14.09 -20.04 -8.85
CA LEU A 116 -15.22 -19.81 -9.76
C LEU A 116 -16.33 -20.86 -9.62
N SER A 117 -16.06 -22.05 -9.07
CA SER A 117 -17.08 -23.06 -8.82
C SER A 117 -18.00 -22.71 -7.65
N ALA A 118 -17.52 -21.88 -6.71
CA ALA A 118 -18.29 -21.38 -5.58
C ALA A 118 -18.91 -20.00 -5.84
N LEU A 119 -18.47 -19.31 -6.90
CA LEU A 119 -18.97 -17.99 -7.25
C LEU A 119 -20.41 -18.06 -7.81
N ASN A 120 -21.32 -17.34 -7.19
CA ASN A 120 -22.71 -17.23 -7.61
C ASN A 120 -23.22 -15.80 -7.40
N GLN A 121 -24.43 -15.50 -7.91
CA GLN A 121 -25.01 -14.16 -7.85
C GLN A 121 -25.20 -13.67 -6.41
N GLU A 122 -25.63 -14.55 -5.50
CA GLU A 122 -25.86 -14.21 -4.10
C GLU A 122 -24.55 -13.78 -3.41
N ASN A 123 -23.46 -14.52 -3.63
CA ASN A 123 -22.16 -14.18 -3.08
C ASN A 123 -21.63 -12.87 -3.66
N LEU A 124 -21.78 -12.63 -4.95
CA LEU A 124 -21.39 -11.38 -5.58
C LEU A 124 -22.18 -10.20 -5.03
N ASP A 125 -23.51 -10.30 -4.93
CA ASP A 125 -24.36 -9.23 -4.43
C ASP A 125 -24.10 -8.91 -2.96
N ASN A 126 -23.76 -9.93 -2.17
CA ASN A 126 -23.36 -9.78 -0.78
C ASN A 126 -22.04 -8.98 -0.71
N GLN A 127 -20.99 -9.39 -1.45
CA GLN A 127 -19.70 -8.71 -1.39
C GLN A 127 -19.75 -7.30 -1.98
N ARG A 128 -20.52 -7.07 -3.03
CA ARG A 128 -20.83 -5.73 -3.51
C ARG A 128 -21.41 -4.84 -2.41
N SER A 129 -22.36 -5.38 -1.64
CA SER A 129 -22.96 -4.65 -0.51
C SER A 129 -21.96 -4.37 0.61
N VAL A 130 -21.05 -5.32 0.90
CA VAL A 130 -19.97 -5.15 1.89
C VAL A 130 -19.01 -4.04 1.44
N VAL A 131 -18.51 -4.08 0.22
CA VAL A 131 -17.59 -3.06 -0.34
C VAL A 131 -18.25 -1.67 -0.38
N LYS A 132 -19.54 -1.60 -0.75
CA LYS A 132 -20.29 -0.33 -0.72
C LYS A 132 -20.45 0.22 0.70
N ASN A 133 -20.67 -0.63 1.70
CA ASN A 133 -20.72 -0.23 3.10
C ASN A 133 -19.34 0.21 3.61
N GLU A 134 -18.28 -0.49 3.20
CA GLU A 134 -16.91 -0.10 3.53
C GLU A 134 -16.57 1.27 2.93
N LYS A 135 -16.92 1.53 1.67
CA LYS A 135 -16.71 2.85 1.07
C LYS A 135 -17.40 3.94 1.88
N ARG A 136 -18.66 3.72 2.29
CA ARG A 136 -19.38 4.68 3.13
C ARG A 136 -18.71 4.88 4.49
N SER A 137 -18.28 3.81 5.16
CA SER A 137 -17.73 3.89 6.53
C SER A 137 -16.30 4.40 6.56
N SER A 138 -15.46 4.00 5.61
CA SER A 138 -14.02 4.26 5.62
C SER A 138 -13.63 5.51 4.84
N TYR A 139 -14.48 5.94 3.88
CA TYR A 139 -14.21 7.10 3.03
C TYR A 139 -15.26 8.18 3.19
N ASP A 140 -16.55 7.91 2.93
CA ASP A 140 -17.58 8.95 2.83
C ASP A 140 -17.99 9.53 4.20
N ASN A 141 -18.02 8.70 5.25
CA ASN A 141 -18.43 9.08 6.61
C ASN A 141 -17.25 9.28 7.59
N ARG A 142 -16.03 8.91 7.20
CA ARG A 142 -14.84 9.09 8.01
C ARG A 142 -14.33 10.52 7.86
N PRO A 143 -14.06 11.25 8.94
CA PRO A 143 -13.40 12.56 8.85
C PRO A 143 -12.13 12.49 8.00
N TYR A 144 -12.00 13.39 7.05
CA TYR A 144 -10.91 13.42 6.06
C TYR A 144 -10.83 12.21 5.13
N GLY A 145 -11.81 11.30 5.10
CA GLY A 145 -11.70 10.01 4.41
C GLY A 145 -11.41 10.07 2.91
N SER A 146 -11.79 11.16 2.25
CA SER A 146 -11.60 11.35 0.79
C SER A 146 -10.23 11.94 0.41
N TRP A 147 -9.37 12.32 1.36
CA TRP A 147 -8.16 13.10 1.09
C TRP A 147 -7.22 12.43 0.08
N PHE A 148 -7.00 11.12 0.22
CA PHE A 148 -6.05 10.41 -0.66
C PHE A 148 -6.58 10.26 -2.09
N HIS A 149 -7.88 10.01 -2.25
CA HIS A 149 -8.52 9.96 -3.57
C HIS A 149 -8.42 11.30 -4.30
N LYS A 150 -8.78 12.38 -3.61
CA LYS A 150 -8.63 13.74 -4.18
C LYS A 150 -7.18 14.05 -4.54
N LEU A 151 -6.23 13.60 -3.70
CA LEU A 151 -4.82 13.76 -4.00
C LEU A 151 -4.43 13.02 -5.29
N GLN A 152 -4.88 11.76 -5.45
CA GLN A 152 -4.63 10.96 -6.66
C GLN A 152 -5.18 11.64 -7.92
N GLU A 153 -6.40 12.19 -7.87
CA GLU A 153 -7.04 12.89 -8.97
C GLU A 153 -6.23 14.12 -9.45
N TYR A 154 -5.51 14.78 -8.55
CA TYR A 154 -4.66 15.93 -8.90
C TYR A 154 -3.23 15.55 -9.27
N VAL A 155 -2.69 14.50 -8.65
CA VAL A 155 -1.34 14.01 -8.93
C VAL A 155 -1.27 13.31 -10.28
N TYR A 156 -2.32 12.58 -10.68
CA TYR A 156 -2.34 11.84 -11.93
C TYR A 156 -3.38 12.39 -12.92
N PRO A 157 -3.08 12.43 -14.24
CA PRO A 157 -4.06 12.83 -15.22
C PRO A 157 -5.21 11.82 -15.34
N PRO A 158 -6.39 12.22 -15.84
CA PRO A 158 -7.59 11.38 -15.86
C PRO A 158 -7.47 10.04 -16.59
N ASP A 159 -6.56 9.94 -17.55
CA ASP A 159 -6.28 8.71 -18.31
C ASP A 159 -5.19 7.83 -17.67
N HIS A 160 -4.61 8.28 -16.57
CA HIS A 160 -3.59 7.50 -15.86
C HIS A 160 -4.23 6.44 -14.97
N PRO A 161 -3.73 5.19 -14.97
CA PRO A 161 -4.30 4.10 -14.16
C PRO A 161 -4.35 4.35 -12.65
N TYR A 162 -3.55 5.25 -12.12
CA TYR A 162 -3.59 5.61 -10.69
C TYR A 162 -4.54 6.78 -10.36
N HIS A 163 -5.26 7.30 -11.35
CA HIS A 163 -6.17 8.43 -11.11
C HIS A 163 -7.39 8.05 -10.27
N HIS A 164 -7.90 6.81 -10.38
CA HIS A 164 -9.06 6.34 -9.64
C HIS A 164 -8.67 5.62 -8.34
N PRO A 165 -9.54 5.66 -7.33
CA PRO A 165 -9.30 4.99 -6.05
C PRO A 165 -9.44 3.47 -6.16
N THR A 166 -8.69 2.73 -5.35
CA THR A 166 -8.74 1.26 -5.28
C THR A 166 -10.13 0.74 -4.90
N ILE A 167 -10.89 1.47 -4.05
CA ILE A 167 -12.26 1.10 -3.67
C ILE A 167 -13.26 1.18 -4.84
N GLY A 168 -12.93 1.91 -5.90
CA GLY A 168 -13.75 2.10 -7.09
C GLY A 168 -14.96 3.01 -6.91
N SER A 169 -15.76 3.11 -7.98
CA SER A 169 -17.04 3.82 -7.97
C SER A 169 -18.20 2.89 -7.58
N MET A 170 -19.25 3.48 -6.97
CA MET A 170 -20.47 2.73 -6.65
C MET A 170 -21.21 2.25 -7.91
N GLU A 171 -21.15 3.04 -8.97
CA GLU A 171 -21.80 2.75 -10.26
C GLU A 171 -21.17 1.56 -10.94
N ASP A 172 -19.83 1.52 -10.98
CA ASP A 172 -19.08 0.41 -11.58
C ASP A 172 -19.29 -0.89 -10.80
N LEU A 173 -19.28 -0.81 -9.46
CA LEU A 173 -19.55 -1.96 -8.60
C LEU A 173 -20.97 -2.50 -8.80
N ASP A 174 -21.99 -1.63 -8.98
CA ASP A 174 -23.37 -2.05 -9.24
C ASP A 174 -23.53 -2.68 -10.62
N ALA A 175 -22.76 -2.23 -11.61
CA ALA A 175 -22.78 -2.75 -12.96
C ALA A 175 -22.00 -4.09 -13.13
N ALA A 176 -21.15 -4.47 -12.15
CA ALA A 176 -20.35 -5.68 -12.21
C ALA A 176 -21.20 -6.95 -12.36
N SER A 177 -20.98 -7.73 -13.41
CA SER A 177 -21.64 -9.02 -13.64
C SER A 177 -20.77 -10.20 -13.19
N LEU A 178 -21.38 -11.38 -13.00
CA LEU A 178 -20.65 -12.61 -12.74
C LEU A 178 -19.62 -12.92 -13.84
N ASP A 179 -19.98 -12.65 -15.10
CA ASP A 179 -19.08 -12.89 -16.23
C ASP A 179 -17.87 -11.97 -16.20
N ASP A 180 -18.05 -10.71 -15.84
CA ASP A 180 -16.94 -9.75 -15.66
C ASP A 180 -15.99 -10.21 -14.56
N VAL A 181 -16.57 -10.62 -13.42
CA VAL A 181 -15.82 -11.14 -12.27
C VAL A 181 -15.07 -12.42 -12.67
N ALA A 182 -15.71 -13.35 -13.35
CA ALA A 182 -15.07 -14.58 -13.82
C ALA A 182 -13.96 -14.31 -14.85
N ALA A 183 -14.14 -13.34 -15.74
CA ALA A 183 -13.14 -12.94 -16.71
C ALA A 183 -11.91 -12.31 -16.04
N PHE A 184 -12.11 -11.43 -15.06
CA PHE A 184 -11.03 -10.81 -14.29
C PHE A 184 -10.22 -11.86 -13.53
N PHE A 185 -10.88 -12.82 -12.87
CA PHE A 185 -10.22 -13.92 -12.18
C PHE A 185 -9.34 -14.74 -13.13
N ARG A 186 -9.93 -15.25 -14.24
CA ARG A 186 -9.18 -16.07 -15.20
C ARG A 186 -7.99 -15.34 -15.81
N THR A 187 -8.05 -14.02 -15.88
CA THR A 187 -6.99 -13.20 -16.43
C THR A 187 -5.84 -13.03 -15.46
N TYR A 188 -6.13 -12.65 -14.22
CA TYR A 188 -5.13 -12.16 -13.30
C TYR A 188 -4.80 -13.08 -12.12
N TYR A 189 -5.73 -13.94 -11.68
CA TYR A 189 -5.54 -14.86 -10.55
C TYR A 189 -5.06 -16.23 -11.02
N ALA A 190 -3.90 -16.25 -11.68
CA ALA A 190 -3.31 -17.42 -12.27
C ALA A 190 -1.84 -17.59 -11.84
N PRO A 191 -1.32 -18.83 -11.87
CA PRO A 191 0.04 -19.10 -11.38
C PRO A 191 1.11 -18.25 -12.05
N ASN A 192 1.03 -18.03 -13.36
CA ASN A 192 2.02 -17.24 -14.11
C ASN A 192 1.92 -15.71 -13.87
N ASN A 193 0.98 -15.26 -13.04
CA ASN A 193 0.83 -13.88 -12.57
C ASN A 193 1.03 -13.77 -11.05
N ALA A 194 1.55 -14.81 -10.41
CA ALA A 194 1.67 -14.88 -8.96
C ALA A 194 3.10 -15.19 -8.51
N VAL A 195 3.44 -14.63 -7.34
CA VAL A 195 4.63 -14.95 -6.55
C VAL A 195 4.16 -15.51 -5.22
N LEU A 196 4.61 -16.72 -4.89
CA LEU A 196 4.35 -17.39 -3.62
C LEU A 196 5.63 -17.38 -2.79
N SER A 197 5.64 -16.67 -1.68
CA SER A 197 6.73 -16.70 -0.71
C SER A 197 6.36 -17.51 0.52
N VAL A 198 7.24 -18.41 0.93
CA VAL A 198 7.12 -19.24 2.13
C VAL A 198 8.34 -19.02 3.00
N VAL A 199 8.14 -18.51 4.22
CA VAL A 199 9.23 -18.05 5.10
C VAL A 199 9.02 -18.56 6.50
N GLY A 200 10.07 -19.06 7.13
CA GLY A 200 10.03 -19.48 8.54
C GLY A 200 10.58 -20.87 8.80
N ASP A 201 10.05 -21.56 9.81
CA ASP A 201 10.46 -22.90 10.22
C ASP A 201 9.95 -23.96 9.21
N VAL A 202 10.66 -24.08 8.11
CA VAL A 202 10.27 -24.88 6.95
C VAL A 202 11.47 -25.64 6.36
N GLU A 203 11.17 -26.82 5.83
CA GLU A 203 12.12 -27.61 5.02
C GLU A 203 11.88 -27.32 3.53
N PRO A 204 12.79 -26.66 2.81
CA PRO A 204 12.56 -26.24 1.43
C PRO A 204 12.14 -27.36 0.49
N ALA A 205 12.73 -28.53 0.64
CA ALA A 205 12.38 -29.70 -0.17
C ALA A 205 10.94 -30.20 0.10
N GLN A 206 10.44 -30.05 1.32
CA GLN A 206 9.06 -30.40 1.66
C GLN A 206 8.07 -29.37 1.12
N VAL A 207 8.37 -28.08 1.30
CA VAL A 207 7.56 -26.99 0.73
C VAL A 207 7.42 -27.15 -0.78
N ARG A 208 8.54 -27.40 -1.49
CA ARG A 208 8.52 -27.63 -2.93
C ARG A 208 7.58 -28.78 -3.32
N ARG A 209 7.63 -29.93 -2.61
CA ARG A 209 6.73 -31.07 -2.88
C ARG A 209 5.27 -30.71 -2.69
N TRP A 210 4.92 -29.93 -1.64
CA TRP A 210 3.55 -29.49 -1.41
C TRP A 210 3.09 -28.51 -2.49
N VAL A 211 3.94 -27.54 -2.84
CA VAL A 211 3.62 -26.55 -3.88
C VAL A 211 3.46 -27.23 -5.25
N GLU A 212 4.33 -28.13 -5.63
CA GLU A 212 4.18 -28.92 -6.85
C GLU A 212 2.88 -29.73 -6.85
N ARG A 213 2.55 -30.37 -5.72
CA ARG A 213 1.33 -31.18 -5.57
C ARG A 213 0.06 -30.36 -5.69
N TYR A 214 0.00 -29.18 -5.07
CA TYR A 214 -1.23 -28.40 -4.98
C TYR A 214 -1.37 -27.38 -6.10
N PHE A 215 -0.28 -26.73 -6.50
CA PHE A 215 -0.30 -25.68 -7.51
C PHE A 215 0.11 -26.16 -8.91
N GLY A 216 0.90 -27.24 -9.01
CA GLY A 216 1.56 -27.62 -10.26
C GLY A 216 0.62 -27.85 -11.45
N GLU A 217 -0.59 -28.35 -11.20
CA GLU A 217 -1.61 -28.63 -12.24
C GLU A 217 -2.55 -27.43 -12.52
N ILE A 218 -2.44 -26.34 -11.77
CA ILE A 218 -3.29 -25.15 -11.98
C ILE A 218 -2.90 -24.51 -13.31
N THR A 219 -3.90 -24.29 -14.15
CA THR A 219 -3.69 -23.76 -15.50
C THR A 219 -3.24 -22.30 -15.48
N ALA A 220 -2.15 -22.00 -16.19
CA ALA A 220 -1.68 -20.65 -16.41
C ALA A 220 -2.68 -19.81 -17.22
N SER A 221 -2.75 -18.50 -16.95
CA SER A 221 -3.50 -17.58 -17.80
C SER A 221 -2.84 -17.46 -19.18
N ARG A 222 -3.67 -17.53 -20.24
CA ARG A 222 -3.18 -17.42 -21.62
C ARG A 222 -2.97 -15.99 -22.09
N THR A 223 -3.60 -15.05 -21.41
CA THR A 223 -3.70 -13.66 -21.88
C THR A 223 -3.71 -12.68 -20.71
N ILE A 224 -2.56 -12.51 -20.06
CA ILE A 224 -2.38 -11.36 -19.17
C ILE A 224 -2.17 -10.16 -20.07
N PRO A 225 -3.05 -9.13 -20.06
CA PRO A 225 -2.90 -7.97 -20.93
C PRO A 225 -1.60 -7.23 -20.59
N PRO A 226 -0.87 -6.69 -21.58
CA PRO A 226 0.19 -5.75 -21.28
C PRO A 226 -0.40 -4.52 -20.59
N LEU A 227 0.31 -4.01 -19.58
CA LEU A 227 -0.09 -2.78 -18.92
C LEU A 227 -0.10 -1.62 -19.92
N PRO A 228 -1.06 -0.69 -19.82
CA PRO A 228 -1.03 0.54 -20.59
C PRO A 228 0.24 1.34 -20.28
N SER A 229 0.60 2.27 -21.15
CA SER A 229 1.71 3.16 -20.87
C SER A 229 1.41 4.03 -19.66
N PHE A 230 2.30 4.01 -18.67
CA PHE A 230 2.23 4.87 -17.47
C PHE A 230 3.06 6.15 -17.65
N ALA A 231 3.40 6.54 -18.88
CA ALA A 231 4.20 7.73 -19.11
C ALA A 231 3.48 8.98 -18.56
N VAL A 232 4.08 9.60 -17.59
CA VAL A 232 3.60 10.84 -16.97
C VAL A 232 4.79 11.78 -16.78
N SER A 233 4.54 13.09 -16.87
CA SER A 233 5.57 14.10 -16.55
C SER A 233 6.12 13.85 -15.15
N PRO A 234 7.43 14.01 -14.87
CA PRO A 234 8.00 13.86 -13.53
C PRO A 234 7.44 14.87 -12.52
N ILE A 235 6.84 15.96 -12.99
CA ILE A 235 6.17 16.97 -12.16
C ILE A 235 4.75 17.22 -12.66
N ILE A 236 3.87 17.72 -11.78
CA ILE A 236 2.48 18.07 -12.09
C ILE A 236 2.41 19.25 -13.08
N GLY A 237 3.35 20.19 -12.98
CA GLY A 237 3.48 21.36 -13.87
C GLY A 237 2.75 22.60 -13.37
N LYS A 238 1.97 22.50 -12.29
CA LYS A 238 1.29 23.63 -11.63
C LYS A 238 0.99 23.28 -10.18
N GLU A 239 0.91 24.31 -9.34
CA GLU A 239 0.31 24.14 -8.01
C GLU A 239 -1.21 24.02 -8.11
N THR A 240 -1.78 23.10 -7.34
CA THR A 240 -3.24 22.94 -7.24
C THR A 240 -3.63 23.08 -5.77
N ARG A 241 -4.65 23.91 -5.50
CA ARG A 241 -5.18 24.16 -4.15
C ARG A 241 -6.68 23.95 -4.14
N GLU A 242 -7.18 23.22 -3.15
CA GLU A 242 -8.62 23.01 -2.93
C GLU A 242 -8.95 23.13 -1.46
N VAL A 243 -10.02 23.86 -1.13
CA VAL A 243 -10.61 23.86 0.20
C VAL A 243 -11.82 22.92 0.19
N VAL A 244 -11.80 21.94 1.08
CA VAL A 244 -12.83 20.91 1.21
C VAL A 244 -13.58 21.12 2.52
N GLU A 245 -14.85 21.49 2.44
CA GLU A 245 -15.74 21.48 3.60
C GLU A 245 -16.17 20.06 3.92
N ASP A 246 -15.88 19.56 5.13
CA ASP A 246 -16.19 18.20 5.54
C ASP A 246 -16.58 18.15 7.02
N ARG A 247 -17.19 17.06 7.45
CA ARG A 247 -17.53 16.78 8.86
C ARG A 247 -16.29 16.40 9.66
N VAL A 248 -15.35 17.33 9.77
CA VAL A 248 -14.08 17.16 10.45
C VAL A 248 -14.03 17.97 11.74
N PRO A 249 -13.31 17.51 12.78
CA PRO A 249 -13.21 18.24 14.04
C PRO A 249 -12.29 19.46 13.95
N LEU A 250 -11.30 19.45 13.08
CA LEU A 250 -10.27 20.48 12.97
C LEU A 250 -9.87 20.69 11.51
N THR A 251 -9.33 21.85 11.22
CA THR A 251 -8.70 22.10 9.92
C THR A 251 -7.44 21.25 9.79
N ARG A 252 -7.27 20.63 8.61
CA ARG A 252 -6.07 19.85 8.29
C ARG A 252 -5.65 20.12 6.85
N HIS A 253 -4.36 20.37 6.67
CA HIS A 253 -3.74 20.44 5.36
C HIS A 253 -3.20 19.08 4.97
N PHE A 254 -3.39 18.73 3.70
CA PHE A 254 -2.72 17.62 3.04
C PHE A 254 -1.92 18.15 1.86
N PHE A 255 -0.68 17.72 1.77
CA PHE A 255 0.24 18.07 0.70
C PHE A 255 0.53 16.83 -0.14
N GLY A 256 0.57 16.95 -1.44
CA GLY A 256 0.89 15.85 -2.35
C GLY A 256 1.83 16.28 -3.46
N PHE A 257 2.70 15.37 -3.84
CA PHE A 257 3.72 15.59 -4.85
C PHE A 257 3.86 14.36 -5.72
N ARG A 258 4.11 14.55 -7.00
CA ARG A 258 4.56 13.48 -7.87
C ARG A 258 6.02 13.19 -7.56
N ALA A 259 6.39 11.91 -7.44
CA ALA A 259 7.70 11.48 -6.99
C ALA A 259 8.30 10.43 -7.94
N PRO A 260 9.62 10.19 -7.91
CA PRO A 260 10.25 9.10 -8.64
C PRO A 260 9.62 7.75 -8.33
N VAL A 261 9.67 6.80 -9.26
CA VAL A 261 9.13 5.46 -9.07
C VAL A 261 9.93 4.66 -8.05
N MET A 262 9.29 3.67 -7.43
CA MET A 262 9.95 2.68 -6.57
C MET A 262 11.10 2.00 -7.34
N GLY A 263 12.23 1.80 -6.66
CA GLY A 263 13.44 1.22 -7.24
C GLY A 263 14.42 2.25 -7.83
N ASP A 264 13.97 3.46 -8.16
CA ASP A 264 14.86 4.57 -8.54
C ASP A 264 15.67 5.03 -7.30
N PRO A 265 16.99 5.25 -7.39
CA PRO A 265 17.79 5.78 -6.27
C PRO A 265 17.29 7.12 -5.71
N ARG A 266 16.62 7.94 -6.53
CA ARG A 266 16.00 9.19 -6.06
C ARG A 266 14.80 8.94 -5.14
N PHE A 267 14.07 7.82 -5.33
CA PHE A 267 13.02 7.42 -4.42
C PHE A 267 13.59 7.05 -3.04
N ASP A 268 14.71 6.31 -2.98
CA ASP A 268 15.41 6.03 -1.73
C ASP A 268 15.85 7.31 -1.00
N ALA A 269 16.37 8.29 -1.76
CA ALA A 269 16.73 9.59 -1.19
C ALA A 269 15.52 10.36 -0.64
N LEU A 270 14.35 10.24 -1.29
CA LEU A 270 13.09 10.84 -0.83
C LEU A 270 12.56 10.17 0.44
N GLU A 271 12.72 8.85 0.59
CA GLU A 271 12.36 8.15 1.83
C GLU A 271 13.23 8.60 3.01
N VAL A 272 14.56 8.74 2.80
CA VAL A 272 15.44 9.32 3.83
C VAL A 272 15.07 10.78 4.13
N ALA A 273 14.76 11.58 3.12
CA ALA A 273 14.25 12.95 3.28
C ALA A 273 12.96 13.00 4.10
N SER A 274 12.04 12.04 3.88
CA SER A 274 10.79 11.92 4.63
C SER A 274 11.04 11.68 6.13
N GLN A 275 12.05 10.87 6.48
CA GLN A 275 12.44 10.67 7.88
C GLN A 275 13.03 11.95 8.52
N ILE A 276 13.76 12.76 7.76
CA ILE A 276 14.27 14.04 8.25
C ILE A 276 13.12 15.03 8.48
N LEU A 277 12.15 15.09 7.55
CA LEU A 277 10.99 15.96 7.62
C LEU A 277 10.05 15.58 8.77
N ALA A 278 9.67 14.31 8.91
CA ALA A 278 8.60 13.89 9.82
C ALA A 278 8.90 12.62 10.64
N GLY A 279 10.08 12.01 10.55
CA GLY A 279 10.45 10.81 11.31
C GLY A 279 10.68 11.12 12.79
N GLY A 280 9.64 10.86 13.62
CA GLY A 280 9.70 11.01 15.07
C GLY A 280 9.76 12.46 15.57
N LYS A 281 9.85 12.61 16.90
CA LYS A 281 9.76 13.93 17.58
C LYS A 281 10.97 14.86 17.38
N GLY A 282 12.05 14.37 16.82
CA GLY A 282 13.25 15.15 16.47
C GLY A 282 13.28 15.64 15.02
N SER A 283 12.27 15.35 14.22
CA SER A 283 12.16 15.76 12.81
C SER A 283 11.88 17.26 12.66
N ARG A 284 12.16 17.81 11.48
CA ARG A 284 12.03 19.26 11.22
C ARG A 284 10.61 19.75 11.44
N LEU A 285 9.63 19.15 10.76
CA LEU A 285 8.21 19.54 10.87
C LEU A 285 7.68 19.40 12.29
N TYR A 286 7.96 18.27 12.97
CA TYR A 286 7.48 18.09 14.35
C TYR A 286 8.10 19.10 15.31
N ARG A 287 9.42 19.29 15.23
CA ARG A 287 10.13 20.25 16.08
C ARG A 287 9.55 21.64 15.93
N ARG A 288 9.42 22.13 14.69
CA ARG A 288 8.97 23.49 14.43
C ARG A 288 7.47 23.65 14.70
N LEU A 289 6.60 22.91 14.00
CA LEU A 289 5.16 23.16 14.02
C LEU A 289 4.47 22.70 15.30
N VAL A 290 4.96 21.57 15.90
CA VAL A 290 4.28 20.96 17.05
C VAL A 290 4.91 21.39 18.37
N ARG A 291 6.25 21.43 18.46
CA ARG A 291 6.95 21.63 19.74
C ARG A 291 7.32 23.10 20.00
N GLU A 292 7.87 23.81 19.00
CA GLU A 292 8.36 25.18 19.15
C GLU A 292 7.23 26.19 18.93
N ASP A 293 6.67 26.24 17.72
CA ASP A 293 5.62 27.21 17.35
C ASP A 293 4.24 26.84 17.93
N ARG A 294 3.99 25.54 18.17
CA ARG A 294 2.74 24.98 18.72
C ARG A 294 1.51 25.35 17.89
N ILE A 295 1.66 25.40 16.59
CA ILE A 295 0.61 25.75 15.61
C ILE A 295 -0.07 24.51 15.02
N ALA A 296 0.58 23.33 15.08
CA ALA A 296 0.00 22.06 14.66
C ALA A 296 -0.10 21.05 15.81
N GLN A 297 -1.14 20.21 15.80
CA GLN A 297 -1.30 19.10 16.75
C GLN A 297 -0.45 17.90 16.37
N ASP A 298 -0.41 17.62 15.09
CA ASP A 298 0.36 16.53 14.48
C ASP A 298 0.84 16.94 13.10
N VAL A 299 1.91 16.28 12.67
CA VAL A 299 2.46 16.39 11.32
C VAL A 299 2.94 15.02 10.88
N SER A 300 2.85 14.74 9.57
CA SER A 300 3.49 13.59 8.94
C SER A 300 3.99 13.93 7.55
N PHE A 301 4.94 13.15 7.06
CA PHE A 301 5.40 13.16 5.67
C PHE A 301 5.91 11.77 5.33
N PHE A 302 5.59 11.25 4.15
CA PHE A 302 6.00 9.93 3.69
C PHE A 302 6.08 9.88 2.18
N ALA A 303 6.83 8.94 1.66
CA ALA A 303 6.85 8.56 0.25
C ALA A 303 6.12 7.22 0.07
N LEU A 304 5.24 7.14 -0.92
CA LEU A 304 4.50 5.95 -1.30
C LEU A 304 5.04 5.43 -2.61
N GLY A 305 5.80 4.34 -2.56
CA GLY A 305 6.43 3.73 -3.71
C GLY A 305 5.44 3.06 -4.65
N LEU A 306 5.43 3.48 -5.92
CA LEU A 306 4.64 2.91 -7.01
C LEU A 306 5.54 2.68 -8.21
N ILE A 307 5.18 1.73 -9.08
CA ILE A 307 6.00 1.36 -10.24
C ILE A 307 5.48 1.94 -11.56
N GLY A 308 4.27 2.50 -11.59
CA GLY A 308 3.60 2.97 -12.79
C GLY A 308 3.85 4.46 -13.10
N GLY A 309 5.01 4.81 -13.63
CA GLY A 309 5.34 6.16 -14.13
C GLY A 309 5.73 7.17 -13.07
N ALA A 310 5.04 7.23 -11.94
CA ALA A 310 5.39 8.08 -10.80
C ALA A 310 4.85 7.50 -9.49
N SER A 311 5.57 7.77 -8.41
CA SER A 311 5.13 7.57 -7.02
C SER A 311 4.46 8.83 -6.46
N ILE A 312 4.01 8.77 -5.22
CA ILE A 312 3.46 9.91 -4.46
C ILE A 312 4.34 10.19 -3.25
N ALA A 313 4.69 11.46 -3.00
CA ALA A 313 5.06 11.91 -1.67
C ALA A 313 3.88 12.69 -1.08
N ALA A 314 3.59 12.48 0.18
CA ALA A 314 2.48 13.16 0.84
C ALA A 314 2.83 13.59 2.26
N GLY A 315 2.28 14.72 2.67
CA GLY A 315 2.40 15.26 4.02
C GLY A 315 1.07 15.73 4.57
N GLN A 316 0.97 15.88 5.88
CA GLN A 316 -0.20 16.48 6.51
C GLN A 316 0.19 17.29 7.76
N ALA A 317 -0.65 18.27 8.08
CA ALA A 317 -0.57 19.03 9.34
C ALA A 317 -1.98 19.34 9.86
N THR A 318 -2.27 18.98 11.11
CA THR A 318 -3.54 19.32 11.77
C THR A 318 -3.39 20.62 12.55
N VAL A 319 -4.19 21.61 12.21
CA VAL A 319 -4.14 22.96 12.77
C VAL A 319 -4.62 22.97 14.23
N VAL A 320 -3.92 23.64 15.12
CA VAL A 320 -4.38 23.87 16.51
C VAL A 320 -5.57 24.83 16.50
N PRO A 321 -6.63 24.58 17.31
CA PRO A 321 -7.77 25.48 17.40
C PRO A 321 -7.38 26.93 17.69
N GLY A 322 -7.92 27.87 16.90
CA GLY A 322 -7.64 29.31 17.05
C GLY A 322 -6.40 29.81 16.31
N VAL A 323 -5.62 28.92 15.70
CA VAL A 323 -4.51 29.30 14.82
C VAL A 323 -5.04 29.50 13.40
N ASP A 324 -4.56 30.53 12.71
CA ASP A 324 -4.85 30.71 11.29
C ASP A 324 -4.24 29.56 10.46
N PRO A 325 -5.03 28.79 9.71
CA PRO A 325 -4.53 27.70 8.87
C PRO A 325 -3.41 28.13 7.92
N ALA A 326 -3.45 29.36 7.39
CA ALA A 326 -2.41 29.88 6.49
C ALA A 326 -1.02 29.94 7.15
N ILE A 327 -0.94 30.14 8.46
CA ILE A 327 0.33 30.14 9.20
C ILE A 327 0.93 28.75 9.23
N VAL A 328 0.10 27.71 9.45
CA VAL A 328 0.54 26.30 9.49
C VAL A 328 1.01 25.85 8.12
N GLU A 329 0.25 26.21 7.09
CA GLU A 329 0.58 25.90 5.70
C GLU A 329 1.92 26.54 5.31
N ALA A 330 2.09 27.83 5.55
CA ALA A 330 3.32 28.56 5.25
C ALA A 330 4.54 27.99 5.99
N ALA A 331 4.39 27.63 7.28
CA ALA A 331 5.47 27.03 8.05
C ALA A 331 5.85 25.62 7.55
N PHE A 332 4.86 24.84 7.11
CA PHE A 332 5.10 23.53 6.50
C PHE A 332 5.86 23.68 5.18
N GLU A 333 5.40 24.55 4.30
CA GLU A 333 6.03 24.83 3.00
C GLU A 333 7.47 25.35 3.16
N GLU A 334 7.72 26.21 4.15
CA GLU A 334 9.07 26.73 4.42
C GLU A 334 10.05 25.61 4.81
N GLU A 335 9.63 24.62 5.60
CA GLU A 335 10.48 23.47 5.94
C GLU A 335 10.80 22.60 4.71
N LEU A 336 9.85 22.44 3.77
CA LEU A 336 10.10 21.78 2.50
C LEU A 336 11.12 22.55 1.65
N ASP A 337 10.95 23.86 1.58
CA ASP A 337 11.83 24.76 0.86
C ASP A 337 13.24 24.80 1.47
N LEU A 338 13.35 24.78 2.80
CA LEU A 338 14.65 24.72 3.50
C LEU A 338 15.38 23.42 3.18
N LEU A 339 14.67 22.29 3.15
CA LEU A 339 15.29 21.01 2.78
C LEU A 339 15.85 21.01 1.36
N ALA A 340 15.19 21.72 0.43
CA ALA A 340 15.65 21.86 -0.95
C ALA A 340 16.83 22.84 -1.12
N ARG A 341 16.93 23.87 -0.26
CA ARG A 341 17.95 24.91 -0.40
C ARG A 341 19.18 24.70 0.46
N GLU A 342 19.02 24.10 1.62
CA GLU A 342 20.08 23.94 2.61
C GLU A 342 20.44 22.45 2.79
N PRO A 343 21.72 22.12 2.90
CA PRO A 343 22.13 20.76 3.18
C PRO A 343 21.63 20.33 4.57
N VAL A 344 21.23 19.09 4.72
CA VAL A 344 20.92 18.48 6.01
C VAL A 344 22.19 18.38 6.85
N THR A 345 22.04 18.51 8.17
CA THR A 345 23.15 18.34 9.10
C THR A 345 23.51 16.87 9.27
N ASP A 346 24.75 16.61 9.70
CA ASP A 346 25.20 15.24 10.01
C ASP A 346 24.35 14.57 11.09
N ASP A 347 23.87 15.32 12.08
CA ASP A 347 22.98 14.81 13.14
C ASP A 347 21.60 14.43 12.60
N GLU A 348 21.01 15.21 11.70
CA GLU A 348 19.75 14.89 11.04
C GLU A 348 19.87 13.62 10.21
N LEU A 349 20.93 13.51 9.43
CA LEU A 349 21.21 12.35 8.60
C LEU A 349 21.48 11.10 9.44
N ALA A 350 22.28 11.21 10.49
CA ALA A 350 22.57 10.11 11.40
C ALA A 350 21.29 9.61 12.08
N ARG A 351 20.42 10.52 12.53
CA ARG A 351 19.13 10.19 13.15
C ARG A 351 18.20 9.49 12.15
N ALA A 352 18.07 10.02 10.94
CA ALA A 352 17.21 9.42 9.90
C ALA A 352 17.68 7.99 9.56
N ARG A 353 18.99 7.79 9.36
CA ARG A 353 19.58 6.48 9.10
C ARG A 353 19.34 5.50 10.25
N ALA A 354 19.47 5.93 11.52
CA ALA A 354 19.23 5.08 12.68
C ALA A 354 17.75 4.65 12.78
N LEU A 355 16.80 5.55 12.47
CA LEU A 355 15.38 5.22 12.43
C LEU A 355 15.06 4.20 11.33
N ILE A 356 15.59 4.41 10.13
CA ILE A 356 15.42 3.49 9.00
C ILE A 356 16.05 2.13 9.33
N GLU A 357 17.29 2.11 9.84
CA GLU A 357 17.98 0.87 10.21
C GLU A 357 17.18 0.08 11.26
N THR A 358 16.65 0.76 12.28
CA THR A 358 15.82 0.13 13.32
C THR A 358 14.56 -0.48 12.70
N TYR A 359 13.83 0.29 11.89
CA TYR A 359 12.61 -0.17 11.24
C TYR A 359 12.87 -1.37 10.31
N GLU A 360 13.91 -1.28 9.48
CA GLU A 360 14.27 -2.36 8.55
C GLU A 360 14.66 -3.66 9.29
N LEU A 361 15.47 -3.53 10.35
CA LEU A 361 15.89 -4.69 11.14
C LEU A 361 14.72 -5.31 11.92
N GLU A 362 13.82 -4.51 12.50
CA GLU A 362 12.61 -5.00 13.19
C GLU A 362 11.69 -5.74 12.21
N ALA A 363 11.47 -5.20 11.00
CA ALA A 363 10.67 -5.86 9.97
C ALA A 363 11.28 -7.20 9.55
N LEU A 364 12.60 -7.27 9.36
CA LEU A 364 13.27 -8.51 8.97
C LEU A 364 13.29 -9.60 10.07
N GLN A 365 12.94 -9.28 11.32
CA GLN A 365 12.77 -10.30 12.36
C GLN A 365 11.47 -11.10 12.22
N ARG A 366 10.48 -10.56 11.55
CA ARG A 366 9.17 -11.17 11.38
C ARG A 366 9.10 -11.99 10.09
N VAL A 367 8.61 -13.21 10.18
CA VAL A 367 8.49 -14.12 9.02
C VAL A 367 7.46 -13.62 8.01
N ASP A 368 6.37 -13.01 8.46
CA ASP A 368 5.33 -12.42 7.61
C ASP A 368 5.85 -11.22 6.82
N GLU A 369 6.59 -10.32 7.45
CA GLU A 369 7.21 -9.17 6.79
C GLU A 369 8.27 -9.59 5.77
N ARG A 370 9.08 -10.61 6.08
CA ARG A 370 10.04 -11.15 5.11
C ARG A 370 9.35 -11.77 3.90
N ALA A 371 8.27 -12.53 4.13
CA ALA A 371 7.48 -13.12 3.05
C ALA A 371 6.87 -12.04 2.15
N ASP A 372 6.32 -10.97 2.75
CA ASP A 372 5.75 -9.86 2.02
C ASP A 372 6.79 -9.09 1.20
N ARG A 373 7.95 -8.76 1.79
CA ARG A 373 9.04 -8.07 1.09
C ARG A 373 9.62 -8.88 -0.07
N LEU A 374 9.84 -10.20 0.12
CA LEU A 374 10.31 -11.08 -0.94
C LEU A 374 9.32 -11.10 -2.11
N SER A 375 8.02 -11.26 -1.81
CA SER A 375 6.95 -11.23 -2.81
C SER A 375 6.84 -9.87 -3.49
N SER A 376 6.92 -8.77 -2.73
CA SER A 376 6.88 -7.39 -3.22
C SER A 376 8.00 -7.10 -4.21
N TYR A 377 9.24 -7.34 -3.82
CA TYR A 377 10.39 -7.10 -4.68
C TYR A 377 10.41 -8.00 -5.90
N ALA A 378 10.01 -9.28 -5.74
CA ALA A 378 9.90 -10.19 -6.87
C ALA A 378 8.79 -9.80 -7.86
N THR A 379 7.65 -9.27 -7.36
CA THR A 379 6.51 -8.90 -8.21
C THR A 379 6.71 -7.54 -8.87
N LEU A 380 7.15 -6.54 -8.09
CA LEU A 380 7.20 -5.16 -8.55
C LEU A 380 8.51 -4.78 -9.25
N LEU A 381 9.63 -5.40 -8.85
CA LEU A 381 10.96 -5.08 -9.37
C LEU A 381 11.63 -6.26 -10.10
N ASP A 382 11.00 -7.44 -10.10
CA ASP A 382 11.58 -8.71 -10.58
C ASP A 382 12.92 -9.07 -9.90
N ASP A 383 13.13 -8.60 -8.68
CA ASP A 383 14.40 -8.67 -7.96
C ASP A 383 14.21 -8.90 -6.46
N PRO A 384 13.96 -10.16 -6.02
CA PRO A 384 13.75 -10.45 -4.60
C PRO A 384 14.99 -10.19 -3.73
N ASP A 385 16.22 -10.16 -4.32
CA ASP A 385 17.44 -9.85 -3.59
C ASP A 385 17.53 -8.39 -3.11
N MET A 386 16.59 -7.54 -3.54
CA MET A 386 16.45 -6.21 -2.94
C MET A 386 16.28 -6.26 -1.42
N ILE A 387 15.71 -7.34 -0.86
CA ILE A 387 15.62 -7.54 0.60
C ILE A 387 16.98 -7.45 1.30
N ASN A 388 18.04 -7.87 0.65
CA ASN A 388 19.41 -7.83 1.18
C ASN A 388 20.14 -6.50 0.89
N ARG A 389 19.64 -5.70 -0.05
CA ARG A 389 20.33 -4.50 -0.54
C ARG A 389 19.66 -3.19 -0.13
N GLN A 390 18.36 -3.21 0.13
CA GLN A 390 17.57 -1.99 0.35
C GLN A 390 18.09 -1.16 1.52
N LEU A 391 18.38 -1.76 2.67
CA LEU A 391 18.97 -1.03 3.79
C LEU A 391 20.31 -0.37 3.41
N GLY A 392 21.16 -1.09 2.67
CA GLY A 392 22.43 -0.52 2.20
C GLY A 392 22.23 0.70 1.28
N ARG A 393 21.19 0.69 0.44
CA ARG A 393 20.83 1.82 -0.43
C ARG A 393 20.41 3.03 0.40
N TYR A 394 19.57 2.86 1.39
CA TYR A 394 19.17 3.95 2.30
C TYR A 394 20.36 4.53 3.07
N LEU A 395 21.22 3.67 3.62
CA LEU A 395 22.41 4.11 4.37
C LEU A 395 23.47 4.79 3.48
N ALA A 396 23.47 4.54 2.18
CA ALA A 396 24.37 5.21 1.23
C ALA A 396 23.90 6.62 0.84
N VAL A 397 22.60 6.95 1.02
CA VAL A 397 22.07 8.29 0.72
C VAL A 397 22.77 9.35 1.54
N GLY A 398 23.32 10.39 0.89
CA GLY A 398 23.98 11.52 1.52
C GLY A 398 23.19 12.82 1.46
N ALA A 399 23.73 13.87 2.07
CA ALA A 399 23.08 15.18 2.13
C ALA A 399 22.82 15.78 0.73
N LYS A 400 23.69 15.51 -0.24
CA LYS A 400 23.54 16.02 -1.62
C LYS A 400 22.37 15.38 -2.35
N GLU A 401 22.21 14.06 -2.22
CA GLU A 401 21.10 13.31 -2.82
C GLU A 401 19.77 13.73 -2.22
N ILE A 402 19.71 13.97 -0.90
CA ILE A 402 18.54 14.48 -0.20
C ILE A 402 18.16 15.87 -0.72
N GLN A 403 19.12 16.79 -0.78
CA GLN A 403 18.90 18.15 -1.26
C GLN A 403 18.44 18.15 -2.74
N ALA A 404 19.05 17.32 -3.57
CA ALA A 404 18.71 17.23 -4.98
C ALA A 404 17.30 16.72 -5.20
N VAL A 405 16.90 15.64 -4.51
CA VAL A 405 15.53 15.09 -4.63
C VAL A 405 14.49 16.03 -4.02
N ALA A 406 14.80 16.73 -2.92
CA ALA A 406 13.91 17.74 -2.36
C ALA A 406 13.68 18.89 -3.34
N ALA A 407 14.72 19.39 -3.99
CA ALA A 407 14.63 20.44 -5.01
C ALA A 407 13.89 19.98 -6.27
N GLU A 408 13.95 18.70 -6.63
CA GLU A 408 13.21 18.12 -7.76
C GLU A 408 11.74 17.92 -7.44
N VAL A 409 11.43 17.36 -6.26
CA VAL A 409 10.10 16.86 -5.91
C VAL A 409 9.26 17.90 -5.17
N LEU A 410 9.82 18.58 -4.14
CA LEU A 410 9.05 19.38 -3.18
C LEU A 410 8.81 20.83 -3.63
N ARG A 411 8.83 21.07 -4.91
CA ARG A 411 8.69 22.39 -5.54
C ARG A 411 7.21 22.78 -5.71
N PRO A 412 6.89 24.10 -5.77
CA PRO A 412 5.51 24.56 -5.86
C PRO A 412 4.75 24.06 -7.09
N ASP A 413 5.39 23.99 -8.28
CA ASP A 413 4.74 23.52 -9.50
C ASP A 413 4.57 21.99 -9.61
N ASN A 414 4.95 21.27 -8.54
CA ASN A 414 4.70 19.85 -8.35
C ASN A 414 3.82 19.56 -7.13
N ARG A 415 3.10 20.56 -6.61
CA ARG A 415 2.42 20.49 -5.33
C ARG A 415 0.91 20.55 -5.46
N VAL A 416 0.23 19.68 -4.70
CA VAL A 416 -1.21 19.74 -4.43
C VAL A 416 -1.39 20.06 -2.96
N VAL A 417 -2.25 21.04 -2.63
CA VAL A 417 -2.63 21.36 -1.25
C VAL A 417 -4.14 21.22 -1.12
N LEU A 418 -4.57 20.30 -0.24
CA LEU A 418 -5.97 20.12 0.13
C LEU A 418 -6.15 20.60 1.56
N THR A 419 -7.02 21.60 1.75
CA THR A 419 -7.33 22.14 3.06
C THR A 419 -8.73 21.70 3.48
N TYR A 420 -8.81 20.69 4.35
CA TYR A 420 -10.07 20.25 4.93
C TYR A 420 -10.45 21.17 6.07
N VAL A 421 -11.66 21.75 6.01
CA VAL A 421 -12.19 22.64 7.03
C VAL A 421 -13.49 22.09 7.61
N PRO A 422 -13.79 22.32 8.91
CA PRO A 422 -15.06 21.95 9.48
C PRO A 422 -16.22 22.59 8.70
N ALA A 423 -17.14 21.79 8.20
CA ALA A 423 -18.38 22.29 7.61
C ALA A 423 -19.15 23.08 8.67
N ALA A 424 -19.69 24.24 8.29
CA ALA A 424 -20.54 25.03 9.19
C ALA A 424 -21.66 24.11 9.70
N GLN A 425 -21.80 23.97 11.04
CA GLN A 425 -22.89 23.21 11.62
C GLN A 425 -24.21 23.87 11.18
N ALA A 426 -24.96 23.21 10.30
CA ALA A 426 -26.27 23.66 9.93
C ALA A 426 -27.17 23.62 11.19
N GLY A 427 -27.37 24.83 11.79
CA GLY A 427 -28.42 25.08 12.75
C GLY A 427 -28.32 24.37 14.09
N ALA A 428 -27.43 24.84 14.99
CA ALA A 428 -27.81 24.87 16.39
C ALA A 428 -28.92 25.93 16.52
N THR A 429 -30.18 25.51 16.39
CA THR A 429 -31.32 26.31 16.91
C THR A 429 -31.03 26.55 18.38
N THR A 430 -30.70 27.79 18.73
CA THR A 430 -30.78 28.29 20.08
C THR A 430 -32.23 28.13 20.51
N GLU A 431 -32.54 27.06 21.24
CA GLU A 431 -33.73 27.07 22.09
C GLU A 431 -33.52 28.17 23.13
N GLU A 432 -34.18 29.31 22.95
CA GLU A 432 -34.35 30.29 24.02
C GLU A 432 -35.00 29.57 25.22
N PRO A 433 -34.45 29.74 26.43
CA PRO A 433 -35.16 29.23 27.60
C PRO A 433 -36.48 30.02 27.75
N ALA A 434 -37.59 29.28 27.65
CA ALA A 434 -38.90 29.80 27.96
C ALA A 434 -38.92 30.34 29.41
N ALA A 435 -39.33 31.61 29.56
CA ALA A 435 -39.46 32.33 30.80
C ALA A 435 -40.62 31.77 31.66
#